data_1c21e3f92263ee2f4c5fa97caf53f310
#
_entry.id   1c21e3f92263ee2f4c5fa97caf53f310
#
_cell.length_a   1.000
_cell.length_b   1.000
_cell.length_c   1.000
_cell.angle_alpha   90.00
_cell.angle_beta   90.00
_cell.angle_gamma   90.00
#
_symmetry.space_group_name_H-M   'P 1'
#
loop_
_entity.id
_entity.type
_entity.pdbx_description
1 polymer ?
#
loop_
_entity_poly.entity_id
_entity_poly.type
_entity_poly.pdbx_seq_one_letter_code
_entity_poly.pdbx_strand_id
1 'polypeptide(L)'
;MSSILLAIAWPSAPNVDLTVLLRLGLSVLCGLAVGYNRAQHFSHPQPNRLRMHVLVGLSACLLVLAAGPEADARSRVIQGIATGVGFLGAGEILVDRSGEQLAGQTPRVHGLTSAASIWFTAALGVTVAASTPVLAMAALVLALVVLSQHAKKEAP
;
A
#
# COMPACT_ATOMS: atom_id res chain seq x y z
N MET A 1 -38.25 24.38 2.73
CA MET A 1 -36.86 24.54 2.27
C MET A 1 -35.84 24.49 3.39
N SER A 2 -36.24 24.61 4.64
CA SER A 2 -35.32 24.52 5.82
C SER A 2 -34.96 23.10 6.29
N SER A 3 -35.74 22.09 5.95
CA SER A 3 -35.55 20.72 6.42
C SER A 3 -34.50 19.93 5.64
N ILE A 4 -34.18 20.35 4.44
CA ILE A 4 -33.15 19.66 3.61
C ILE A 4 -31.72 20.11 4.00
N LEU A 5 -31.56 21.34 4.49
CA LEU A 5 -30.27 21.85 4.96
C LEU A 5 -29.83 21.25 6.30
N LEU A 6 -30.77 20.74 7.11
CA LEU A 6 -30.45 20.04 8.37
C LEU A 6 -29.99 18.59 8.16
N ALA A 7 -30.30 17.99 7.00
CA ALA A 7 -29.88 16.62 6.67
C ALA A 7 -28.41 16.55 6.21
N ILE A 8 -27.76 17.68 5.95
CA ILE A 8 -26.31 17.79 5.67
C ILE A 8 -25.57 18.27 6.93
N ALA A 9 -26.11 17.98 8.11
CA ALA A 9 -25.30 18.10 9.32
C ALA A 9 -24.20 17.03 9.21
N TRP A 10 -23.03 17.48 8.79
CA TRP A 10 -21.79 16.70 8.92
C TRP A 10 -21.76 16.15 10.34
N PRO A 11 -21.70 14.82 10.53
CA PRO A 11 -21.56 14.30 11.88
C PRO A 11 -20.41 15.06 12.54
N SER A 12 -20.65 15.60 13.74
CA SER A 12 -19.71 16.43 14.51
C SER A 12 -18.30 15.92 14.23
N ALA A 13 -17.46 16.81 13.66
CA ALA A 13 -16.12 16.46 13.20
C ALA A 13 -15.49 15.53 14.24
N PRO A 14 -15.04 14.33 13.88
CA PRO A 14 -14.37 13.48 14.84
C PRO A 14 -13.26 14.36 15.43
N ASN A 15 -13.23 14.51 16.74
CA ASN A 15 -12.10 15.16 17.38
C ASN A 15 -10.90 14.48 16.76
N VAL A 16 -10.06 15.24 16.04
CA VAL A 16 -8.87 14.68 15.40
C VAL A 16 -7.95 14.33 16.56
N ASP A 17 -8.24 13.21 17.18
CA ASP A 17 -7.48 12.69 18.28
C ASP A 17 -6.04 12.51 17.81
N LEU A 18 -5.11 12.87 18.66
CA LEU A 18 -3.68 12.65 18.44
C LEU A 18 -3.42 11.23 17.92
N THR A 19 -4.22 10.26 18.35
CA THR A 19 -4.19 8.87 17.90
C THR A 19 -4.40 8.72 16.38
N VAL A 20 -5.34 9.47 15.80
CA VAL A 20 -5.60 9.46 14.34
C VAL A 20 -4.38 10.00 13.59
N LEU A 21 -3.82 11.12 14.05
CA LEU A 21 -2.62 11.72 13.46
C LEU A 21 -1.42 10.76 13.55
N LEU A 22 -1.22 10.12 14.70
CA LEU A 22 -0.16 9.13 14.88
C LEU A 22 -0.32 7.92 13.96
N ARG A 23 -1.55 7.43 13.75
CA ARG A 23 -1.83 6.33 12.81
C ARG A 23 -1.54 6.75 11.37
N LEU A 24 -1.96 7.92 10.93
CA LEU A 24 -1.66 8.43 9.60
C LEU A 24 -0.15 8.61 9.42
N GLY A 25 0.54 9.22 10.39
CA GLY A 25 1.99 9.37 10.38
C GLY A 25 2.73 8.02 10.30
N LEU A 26 2.30 7.03 11.10
CA LEU A 26 2.88 5.68 11.06
C LEU A 26 2.66 5.01 9.72
N SER A 27 1.48 5.17 9.12
CA SER A 27 1.18 4.65 7.78
C SER A 27 2.10 5.25 6.70
N VAL A 28 2.37 6.57 6.78
CA VAL A 28 3.34 7.25 5.91
C VAL A 28 4.74 6.68 6.10
N LEU A 29 5.19 6.49 7.35
CA LEU A 29 6.51 5.91 7.64
C LEU A 29 6.64 4.47 7.11
N CYS A 30 5.60 3.65 7.25
CA CYS A 30 5.57 2.30 6.67
C CYS A 30 5.67 2.36 5.14
N GLY A 31 4.91 3.24 4.49
CA GLY A 31 4.96 3.45 3.04
C GLY A 31 6.33 3.94 2.56
N LEU A 32 6.96 4.86 3.32
CA LEU A 32 8.33 5.33 3.04
C LEU A 32 9.34 4.20 3.16
N ALA A 33 9.27 3.37 4.20
CA ALA A 33 10.22 2.28 4.41
C ALA A 33 10.17 1.23 3.29
N VAL A 34 8.96 0.80 2.91
CA VAL A 34 8.78 -0.14 1.79
C VAL A 34 9.18 0.50 0.47
N GLY A 35 8.70 1.72 0.20
CA GLY A 35 8.97 2.45 -1.05
C GLY A 35 10.45 2.75 -1.23
N TYR A 36 11.16 3.12 -0.17
CA TYR A 36 12.60 3.36 -0.19
C TYR A 36 13.38 2.07 -0.49
N ASN A 37 13.05 0.97 0.20
CA ASN A 37 13.63 -0.34 -0.08
C ASN A 37 13.43 -0.71 -1.55
N ARG A 38 12.24 -0.51 -2.10
CA ARG A 38 11.95 -0.80 -3.51
C ARG A 38 12.67 0.13 -4.49
N ALA A 39 12.83 1.40 -4.15
CA ALA A 39 13.53 2.37 -4.99
C ALA A 39 15.02 2.05 -5.15
N GLN A 40 15.65 1.46 -4.14
CA GLN A 40 17.07 1.10 -4.16
C GLN A 40 17.39 -0.11 -5.06
N HIS A 41 16.40 -0.96 -5.37
CA HIS A 41 16.61 -2.17 -6.16
C HIS A 41 16.56 -1.94 -7.67
N PHE A 42 16.49 -0.71 -8.13
CA PHE A 42 16.48 -0.36 -9.55
C PHE A 42 17.71 0.45 -9.91
N SER A 43 18.31 0.15 -11.06
CA SER A 43 19.51 0.82 -11.60
C SER A 43 19.30 2.31 -11.89
N HIS A 44 18.06 2.77 -11.99
CA HIS A 44 17.70 4.18 -12.18
C HIS A 44 16.79 4.68 -11.07
N PRO A 45 16.99 5.93 -10.56
CA PRO A 45 16.12 6.52 -9.55
C PRO A 45 14.67 6.57 -10.04
N GLN A 46 13.76 5.93 -9.31
CA GLN A 46 12.33 5.93 -9.62
C GLN A 46 11.53 6.61 -8.51
N PRO A 47 11.48 7.95 -8.47
CA PRO A 47 10.83 8.70 -7.40
C PRO A 47 9.33 8.41 -7.29
N ASN A 48 8.71 7.99 -8.38
CA ASN A 48 7.29 7.65 -8.40
C ASN A 48 6.97 6.41 -7.56
N ARG A 49 7.90 5.47 -7.41
CA ARG A 49 7.70 4.27 -6.59
C ARG A 49 7.55 4.61 -5.11
N LEU A 50 8.40 5.50 -4.60
CA LEU A 50 8.30 5.96 -3.21
C LEU A 50 6.95 6.60 -2.94
N ARG A 51 6.54 7.54 -3.80
CA ARG A 51 5.25 8.24 -3.69
C ARG A 51 4.07 7.29 -3.75
N MET A 52 4.12 6.29 -4.63
CA MET A 52 3.06 5.31 -4.78
C MET A 52 2.86 4.49 -3.50
N HIS A 53 3.92 3.96 -2.89
CA HIS A 53 3.81 3.20 -1.64
C HIS A 53 3.27 4.08 -0.50
N VAL A 54 3.75 5.32 -0.37
CA VAL A 54 3.24 6.26 0.64
C VAL A 54 1.74 6.53 0.44
N LEU A 55 1.32 6.83 -0.78
CA LEU A 55 -0.08 7.13 -1.06
C LEU A 55 -0.99 5.91 -0.87
N VAL A 56 -0.56 4.74 -1.29
CA VAL A 56 -1.33 3.50 -1.11
C VAL A 56 -1.52 3.18 0.37
N GLY A 57 -0.47 3.23 1.17
CA GLY A 57 -0.56 2.99 2.61
C GLY A 57 -1.42 4.02 3.32
N LEU A 58 -1.20 5.30 3.02
CA LEU A 58 -1.96 6.40 3.61
C LEU A 58 -3.45 6.32 3.25
N SER A 59 -3.77 6.05 1.98
CA SER A 59 -5.16 5.92 1.51
C SER A 59 -5.86 4.75 2.18
N ALA A 60 -5.20 3.60 2.30
CA ALA A 60 -5.76 2.43 2.97
C ALA A 60 -6.04 2.72 4.46
N CYS A 61 -5.09 3.37 5.16
CA CYS A 61 -5.28 3.78 6.55
C CYS A 61 -6.45 4.76 6.69
N LEU A 62 -6.50 5.78 5.83
CA LEU A 62 -7.55 6.80 5.85
C LEU A 62 -8.94 6.21 5.62
N LEU A 63 -9.11 5.32 4.65
CA LEU A 63 -10.38 4.67 4.33
C LEU A 63 -10.90 3.84 5.52
N VAL A 64 -10.02 3.09 6.18
CA VAL A 64 -10.41 2.29 7.36
C VAL A 64 -10.78 3.19 8.54
N LEU A 65 -10.05 4.28 8.76
CA LEU A 65 -10.37 5.25 9.80
C LEU A 65 -11.72 5.95 9.52
N ALA A 66 -11.97 6.31 8.26
CA ALA A 66 -13.22 6.93 7.81
C ALA A 66 -14.44 6.00 7.93
N ALA A 67 -14.25 4.67 7.88
CA ALA A 67 -15.32 3.69 8.10
C ALA A 67 -15.86 3.70 9.54
N GLY A 68 -15.14 4.33 10.48
CA GLY A 68 -15.55 4.39 11.88
C GLY A 68 -15.33 3.07 12.63
N PRO A 69 -15.91 2.90 13.84
CA PRO A 69 -15.69 1.74 14.70
C PRO A 69 -16.52 0.51 14.32
N GLU A 70 -17.53 0.66 13.45
CA GLU A 70 -18.46 -0.40 13.09
C GLU A 70 -17.76 -1.55 12.35
N ALA A 71 -17.88 -2.78 12.88
CA ALA A 71 -17.14 -3.94 12.37
C ALA A 71 -17.52 -4.28 10.92
N ASP A 72 -18.82 -4.24 10.59
CA ASP A 72 -19.30 -4.53 9.25
C ASP A 72 -18.87 -3.47 8.22
N ALA A 73 -18.89 -2.19 8.59
CA ALA A 73 -18.41 -1.12 7.73
C ALA A 73 -16.91 -1.28 7.44
N ARG A 74 -16.12 -1.54 8.47
CA ARG A 74 -14.68 -1.82 8.32
C ARG A 74 -14.40 -3.03 7.45
N SER A 75 -15.13 -4.14 7.66
CA SER A 75 -14.95 -5.34 6.86
C SER A 75 -15.16 -5.07 5.38
N ARG A 76 -16.23 -4.36 5.01
CA ARG A 76 -16.51 -3.97 3.63
C ARG A 76 -15.44 -3.09 3.03
N VAL A 77 -14.94 -2.11 3.80
CA VAL A 77 -13.86 -1.22 3.34
C VAL A 77 -12.57 -2.00 3.13
N ILE A 78 -12.20 -2.90 4.05
CA ILE A 78 -10.99 -3.72 3.91
C ILE A 78 -11.08 -4.61 2.67
N GLN A 79 -12.23 -5.24 2.41
CA GLN A 79 -12.46 -6.02 1.18
C GLN A 79 -12.32 -5.15 -0.07
N GLY A 80 -12.90 -3.94 -0.06
CA GLY A 80 -12.77 -2.99 -1.16
C GLY A 80 -11.32 -2.57 -1.41
N ILE A 81 -10.55 -2.31 -0.35
CA ILE A 81 -9.12 -2.00 -0.46
C ILE A 81 -8.36 -3.17 -1.08
N ALA A 82 -8.56 -4.39 -0.55
CA ALA A 82 -7.87 -5.59 -1.04
C ALA A 82 -8.15 -5.82 -2.54
N THR A 83 -9.38 -5.63 -2.98
CA THR A 83 -9.79 -5.77 -4.39
C THR A 83 -9.19 -4.65 -5.25
N GLY A 84 -9.32 -3.39 -4.81
CA GLY A 84 -8.87 -2.23 -5.58
C GLY A 84 -7.36 -2.18 -5.75
N VAL A 85 -6.61 -2.54 -4.72
CA VAL A 85 -5.13 -2.58 -4.78
C VAL A 85 -4.64 -3.71 -5.69
N GLY A 86 -5.42 -4.79 -5.85
CA GLY A 86 -5.14 -5.84 -6.82
C GLY A 86 -5.02 -5.30 -8.26
N PHE A 87 -5.87 -4.33 -8.62
CA PHE A 87 -5.79 -3.66 -9.93
C PHE A 87 -4.49 -2.83 -10.09
N LEU A 88 -4.08 -2.09 -9.06
CA LEU A 88 -2.82 -1.35 -9.08
C LEU A 88 -1.62 -2.29 -9.19
N GLY A 89 -1.66 -3.41 -8.44
CA GLY A 89 -0.63 -4.43 -8.52
C GLY A 89 -0.52 -5.07 -9.91
N ALA A 90 -1.66 -5.35 -10.55
CA ALA A 90 -1.67 -5.87 -11.91
C ALA A 90 -1.04 -4.90 -12.92
N GLY A 91 -1.20 -3.59 -12.72
CA GLY A 91 -0.57 -2.56 -13.55
C GLY A 91 0.96 -2.53 -13.47
N GLU A 92 1.56 -3.08 -12.41
CA GLU A 92 3.02 -3.19 -12.26
C GLU A 92 3.62 -4.41 -12.96
N ILE A 93 2.78 -5.38 -13.35
CA ILE A 93 3.24 -6.61 -13.99
C ILE A 93 3.39 -6.35 -15.49
N LEU A 94 4.62 -6.29 -15.95
CA LEU A 94 4.96 -6.10 -17.34
C LEU A 94 5.45 -7.42 -17.94
N VAL A 95 4.87 -7.78 -19.08
CA VAL A 95 5.39 -8.85 -19.92
C VAL A 95 6.27 -8.21 -20.97
N ASP A 96 7.56 -8.47 -20.91
CA ASP A 96 8.48 -7.97 -21.94
C ASP A 96 8.23 -8.72 -23.25
N ARG A 97 7.62 -8.01 -24.21
CA ARG A 97 7.41 -8.46 -25.58
C ARG A 97 8.36 -7.77 -26.55
N SER A 98 9.44 -7.17 -26.03
CA SER A 98 10.40 -6.41 -26.83
C SER A 98 11.01 -7.31 -27.91
N GLY A 99 10.71 -6.93 -29.11
CA GLY A 99 10.95 -7.60 -30.36
C GLY A 99 12.34 -8.21 -30.52
N GLU A 100 12.39 -9.26 -31.30
CA GLU A 100 13.42 -10.25 -31.57
C GLU A 100 13.40 -11.41 -30.59
N GLN A 101 12.24 -12.07 -30.55
CA GLN A 101 12.21 -13.45 -30.09
C GLN A 101 13.05 -14.29 -31.02
N LEU A 102 14.32 -14.45 -30.72
CA LEU A 102 15.05 -15.63 -31.19
C LEU A 102 14.22 -16.83 -30.73
N ALA A 103 13.75 -17.62 -31.70
CA ALA A 103 12.87 -18.74 -31.47
C ALA A 103 13.40 -19.62 -30.33
N GLY A 104 12.63 -19.69 -29.22
CA GLY A 104 12.95 -20.53 -28.05
C GLY A 104 13.10 -19.83 -26.68
N GLN A 105 13.02 -18.50 -26.57
CA GLN A 105 13.07 -17.82 -25.29
C GLN A 105 11.67 -17.67 -24.68
N THR A 106 11.51 -18.11 -23.42
CA THR A 106 10.29 -17.90 -22.65
C THR A 106 10.10 -16.42 -22.29
N PRO A 107 8.87 -15.86 -22.40
CA PRO A 107 8.60 -14.48 -22.03
C PRO A 107 9.02 -14.19 -20.57
N ARG A 108 9.80 -13.15 -20.34
CA ARG A 108 10.16 -12.72 -18.99
C ARG A 108 9.05 -11.85 -18.43
N VAL A 109 8.55 -12.23 -17.24
CA VAL A 109 7.57 -11.45 -16.47
C VAL A 109 8.32 -10.64 -15.42
N HIS A 110 8.17 -9.32 -15.49
CA HIS A 110 8.77 -8.39 -14.55
C HIS A 110 7.68 -7.74 -13.67
N GLY A 111 8.05 -7.27 -12.47
CA GLY A 111 7.17 -6.48 -11.63
C GLY A 111 6.38 -7.26 -10.57
N LEU A 112 6.46 -8.59 -10.52
CA LEU A 112 5.73 -9.40 -9.53
C LEU A 112 6.04 -8.97 -8.09
N THR A 113 7.31 -8.78 -7.75
CA THR A 113 7.70 -8.31 -6.40
C THR A 113 7.24 -6.88 -6.14
N SER A 114 7.20 -6.03 -7.17
CA SER A 114 6.65 -4.67 -7.06
C SER A 114 5.16 -4.71 -6.78
N ALA A 115 4.40 -5.49 -7.53
CA ALA A 115 2.97 -5.68 -7.32
C ALA A 115 2.68 -6.20 -5.90
N ALA A 116 3.41 -7.21 -5.44
CA ALA A 116 3.30 -7.74 -4.08
C ALA A 116 3.62 -6.68 -3.01
N SER A 117 4.64 -5.83 -3.23
CA SER A 117 5.00 -4.78 -2.28
C SER A 117 3.95 -3.67 -2.17
N ILE A 118 3.25 -3.34 -3.27
CA ILE A 118 2.13 -2.38 -3.25
C ILE A 118 0.97 -2.94 -2.43
N TRP A 119 0.60 -4.20 -2.69
CA TRP A 119 -0.47 -4.88 -1.96
C TRP A 119 -0.14 -4.96 -0.46
N PHE A 120 1.10 -5.32 -0.13
CA PHE A 120 1.58 -5.36 1.25
C PHE A 120 1.53 -3.98 1.93
N THR A 121 1.87 -2.92 1.22
CA THR A 121 1.80 -1.55 1.76
C THR A 121 0.37 -1.14 2.10
N ALA A 122 -0.61 -1.51 1.27
CA ALA A 122 -2.01 -1.32 1.60
C ALA A 122 -2.42 -2.10 2.86
N ALA A 123 -1.98 -3.36 2.99
CA ALA A 123 -2.22 -4.19 4.17
C ALA A 123 -1.62 -3.56 5.43
N LEU A 124 -0.41 -2.96 5.35
CA LEU A 124 0.17 -2.19 6.46
C LEU A 124 -0.72 -1.01 6.86
N GLY A 125 -1.22 -0.23 5.89
CA GLY A 125 -2.13 0.89 6.15
C GLY A 125 -3.40 0.44 6.85
N VAL A 126 -4.02 -0.66 6.41
CA VAL A 126 -5.16 -1.31 7.07
C VAL A 126 -4.81 -1.71 8.50
N THR A 127 -3.68 -2.37 8.70
CA THR A 127 -3.25 -2.87 10.02
C THR A 127 -3.00 -1.73 10.99
N VAL A 128 -2.37 -0.63 10.55
CA VAL A 128 -2.14 0.58 11.35
C VAL A 128 -3.47 1.20 11.79
N ALA A 129 -4.48 1.21 10.92
CA ALA A 129 -5.79 1.78 11.23
C ALA A 129 -6.67 0.87 12.10
N ALA A 130 -6.66 -0.44 11.87
CA ALA A 130 -7.60 -1.39 12.46
C ALA A 130 -7.04 -2.18 13.65
N SER A 131 -5.71 -2.23 13.83
CA SER A 131 -5.05 -3.09 14.81
C SER A 131 -4.03 -2.32 15.67
N THR A 132 -3.10 -3.05 16.26
CA THR A 132 -2.03 -2.48 17.09
C THR A 132 -0.83 -2.03 16.24
N PRO A 133 -0.18 -0.91 16.59
CA PRO A 133 1.04 -0.47 15.91
C PRO A 133 2.15 -1.53 15.92
N VAL A 134 2.22 -2.34 16.97
CA VAL A 134 3.23 -3.40 17.13
C VAL A 134 3.10 -4.44 16.01
N LEU A 135 1.87 -4.84 15.66
CA LEU A 135 1.64 -5.80 14.57
C LEU A 135 2.11 -5.23 13.22
N ALA A 136 1.80 -3.97 12.93
CA ALA A 136 2.24 -3.31 11.71
C ALA A 136 3.77 -3.23 11.62
N MET A 137 4.44 -2.89 12.74
CA MET A 137 5.90 -2.83 12.79
C MET A 137 6.56 -4.19 12.65
N ALA A 138 6.03 -5.23 13.31
CA ALA A 138 6.52 -6.59 13.16
C ALA A 138 6.39 -7.08 11.70
N ALA A 139 5.24 -6.86 11.08
CA ALA A 139 5.01 -7.18 9.68
C ALA A 139 5.96 -6.41 8.74
N LEU A 140 6.18 -5.12 9.00
CA LEU A 140 7.12 -4.29 8.23
C LEU A 140 8.54 -4.85 8.29
N VAL A 141 9.04 -5.17 9.49
CA VAL A 141 10.39 -5.73 9.67
C VAL A 141 10.54 -7.04 8.89
N LEU A 142 9.59 -7.96 9.03
CA LEU A 142 9.61 -9.23 8.30
C LEU A 142 9.62 -9.01 6.79
N ALA A 143 8.80 -8.10 6.28
CA ALA A 143 8.75 -7.81 4.86
C ALA A 143 10.05 -7.18 4.35
N LEU A 144 10.66 -6.26 5.10
CA LEU A 144 11.94 -5.67 4.73
C LEU A 144 13.06 -6.72 4.69
N VAL A 145 13.08 -7.68 5.61
CA VAL A 145 14.01 -8.82 5.58
C VAL A 145 13.82 -9.62 4.28
N VAL A 146 12.59 -9.97 3.93
CA VAL A 146 12.28 -10.72 2.70
C VAL A 146 12.66 -9.93 1.44
N LEU A 147 12.29 -8.64 1.39
CA LEU A 147 12.58 -7.78 0.25
C LEU A 147 14.06 -7.50 0.05
N SER A 148 14.86 -7.55 1.13
CA SER A 148 16.31 -7.29 1.06
C SER A 148 17.13 -8.51 0.59
N GLN A 149 16.57 -9.72 0.64
CA GLN A 149 17.32 -10.94 0.29
C GLN A 149 17.57 -11.13 -1.20
N HIS A 150 16.87 -10.41 -2.09
CA HIS A 150 16.96 -10.60 -3.55
C HIS A 150 18.14 -9.89 -4.23
N ALA A 151 18.90 -9.08 -3.53
CA ALA A 151 20.02 -8.31 -4.11
C ALA A 151 21.30 -9.13 -4.35
N LYS A 152 21.34 -10.41 -3.95
CA LYS A 152 22.62 -11.17 -3.88
C LYS A 152 22.83 -12.20 -4.99
N LYS A 153 21.99 -12.29 -6.01
CA LYS A 153 22.02 -13.43 -6.96
C LYS A 153 22.25 -13.13 -8.43
N GLU A 154 22.62 -11.92 -8.81
CA GLU A 154 23.03 -11.62 -10.20
C GLU A 154 24.33 -10.80 -10.19
N ALA A 155 25.41 -11.41 -9.72
CA ALA A 155 26.77 -11.07 -10.16
C ALA A 155 27.18 -12.13 -11.20
N PRO A 156 27.73 -11.71 -12.36
CA PRO A 156 28.14 -12.60 -13.42
C PRO A 156 29.28 -13.52 -13.03
#